data_ca45a11ba6159d4f1357182932b0559a
#
_entry.id   ca45a11ba6159d4f1357182932b0559a
#
_cell.length_a   1.000
_cell.length_b   1.000
_cell.length_c   1.000
_cell.angle_alpha   90.00
_cell.angle_beta   90.00
_cell.angle_gamma   90.00
#
_symmetry.space_group_name_H-M   'P 1'
#
loop_
_entity.id
_entity.type
_entity.pdbx_description
1 polymer ?
#
loop_
_entity_poly.entity_id
_entity_poly.type
_entity_poly.pdbx_seq_one_letter_code
_entity_poly.pdbx_strand_id
1 'polypeptide(L)'
;MIYRHRNTKICIINKASLQLHDSNQKTSDKPGGIQGKYNQVANFVYLQQEVNIKIGDRSPAEYMARVLQQCSEGEAFFGAITKLDDLQANLDLNCLPADIEAYQPENYEVFLEARRVKMTQKIKQYYAAL
;
A
#
# COMPACT_ATOMS: atom_id res chain seq x y z
N MET A 1 23.96 19.29 4.32
CA MET A 1 23.86 17.81 4.40
C MET A 1 22.61 17.38 3.64
N ILE A 2 22.78 16.77 2.48
CA ILE A 2 21.65 16.29 1.68
C ILE A 2 21.20 14.97 2.31
N TYR A 3 20.10 14.99 3.06
CA TYR A 3 19.44 13.76 3.50
C TYR A 3 18.91 13.03 2.27
N ARG A 4 19.61 12.03 1.80
CA ARG A 4 19.07 11.08 0.84
C ARG A 4 17.99 10.27 1.55
N HIS A 5 16.74 10.66 1.35
CA HIS A 5 15.60 9.82 1.78
C HIS A 5 15.73 8.46 1.08
N ARG A 6 16.02 7.44 1.85
CA ARG A 6 16.05 6.08 1.31
C ARG A 6 14.63 5.59 1.16
N ASN A 7 14.21 5.39 -0.09
CA ASN A 7 12.98 4.67 -0.37
C ASN A 7 13.22 3.18 -0.22
N THR A 8 12.31 2.51 0.45
CA THR A 8 12.34 1.06 0.61
C THR A 8 11.07 0.45 0.01
N LYS A 9 11.22 -0.72 -0.59
CA LYS A 9 10.09 -1.49 -1.10
C LYS A 9 9.38 -2.15 0.08
N ILE A 10 8.09 -1.93 0.18
CA ILE A 10 7.26 -2.51 1.25
C ILE A 10 6.03 -3.21 0.68
N CYS A 11 5.47 -4.14 1.46
CA CYS A 11 4.15 -4.69 1.20
C CYS A 11 3.07 -3.72 1.71
N ILE A 12 2.09 -3.41 0.87
CA ILE A 12 0.96 -2.52 1.24
C ILE A 12 0.10 -3.20 2.30
N ILE A 13 -0.30 -4.46 2.07
CA ILE A 13 -0.86 -5.32 3.11
C ILE A 13 0.29 -6.20 3.60
N ASN A 14 0.64 -6.03 4.85
CA ASN A 14 1.89 -6.58 5.35
C ASN A 14 1.82 -8.10 5.57
N LYS A 15 3.01 -8.69 5.58
CA LYS A 15 3.21 -10.13 5.78
C LYS A 15 2.59 -10.65 7.08
N ALA A 16 2.76 -9.93 8.19
CA ALA A 16 2.26 -10.37 9.49
C ALA A 16 0.74 -10.47 9.51
N SER A 17 0.04 -9.46 8.96
CA SER A 17 -1.43 -9.46 8.85
C SER A 17 -1.93 -10.61 7.98
N LEU A 18 -1.26 -10.88 6.85
CA LEU A 18 -1.63 -11.98 5.96
C LEU A 18 -1.39 -13.35 6.60
N GLN A 19 -0.31 -13.51 7.36
CA GLN A 19 -0.02 -14.75 8.09
C GLN A 19 -1.07 -15.06 9.17
N LEU A 20 -1.49 -14.03 9.93
CA LEU A 20 -2.53 -14.18 10.95
C LEU A 20 -3.88 -14.57 10.32
N HIS A 21 -4.24 -13.97 9.18
CA HIS A 21 -5.46 -14.31 8.46
C HIS A 21 -5.42 -15.76 7.96
N ASP A 22 -4.30 -16.19 7.36
CA ASP A 22 -4.14 -17.53 6.80
C ASP A 22 -4.08 -18.64 7.85
N SER A 23 -3.61 -18.35 9.08
CA SER A 23 -3.63 -19.32 10.18
C SER A 23 -5.04 -19.76 10.57
N ASN A 24 -6.05 -18.94 10.27
CA ASN A 24 -7.47 -19.21 10.49
C ASN A 24 -8.16 -19.89 9.28
N GLN A 25 -7.46 -20.03 8.17
CA GLN A 25 -7.95 -20.67 6.95
C GLN A 25 -7.01 -21.83 6.56
N LYS A 26 -7.56 -23.02 6.38
CA LYS A 26 -6.83 -24.17 5.85
C LYS A 26 -6.51 -23.97 4.36
N THR A 27 -5.48 -23.21 4.03
CA THR A 27 -5.07 -22.91 2.64
C THR A 27 -3.64 -23.38 2.35
N SER A 28 -3.35 -24.64 2.67
CA SER A 28 -1.99 -25.18 2.51
C SER A 28 -1.59 -25.56 1.08
N ASP A 29 -2.49 -25.49 0.09
CA ASP A 29 -2.29 -26.15 -1.21
C ASP A 29 -1.99 -25.20 -2.39
N LYS A 30 -1.69 -23.92 -2.16
CA LYS A 30 -1.34 -23.01 -3.27
C LYS A 30 0.18 -23.00 -3.54
N PRO A 31 0.60 -23.06 -4.83
CA PRO A 31 2.01 -22.91 -5.18
C PRO A 31 2.62 -21.63 -4.61
N GLY A 32 3.75 -21.74 -3.92
CA GLY A 32 4.42 -20.62 -3.27
C GLY A 32 3.98 -20.36 -1.83
N GLY A 33 2.94 -21.02 -1.31
CA GLY A 33 2.45 -20.89 0.06
C GLY A 33 2.16 -19.44 0.46
N ILE A 34 2.31 -19.11 1.75
CA ILE A 34 2.11 -17.75 2.29
C ILE A 34 3.08 -16.75 1.66
N GLN A 35 4.33 -17.14 1.40
CA GLN A 35 5.33 -16.28 0.80
C GLN A 35 4.93 -15.82 -0.61
N GLY A 36 4.40 -16.71 -1.45
CA GLY A 36 3.89 -16.35 -2.77
C GLY A 36 2.66 -15.46 -2.71
N LYS A 37 1.90 -15.51 -1.64
CA LYS A 37 0.68 -14.71 -1.46
C LYS A 37 0.98 -13.23 -1.24
N TYR A 38 1.90 -12.87 -0.36
CA TYR A 38 2.24 -11.46 -0.11
C TYR A 38 3.30 -10.90 -1.07
N ASN A 39 4.13 -11.73 -1.67
CA ASN A 39 5.15 -11.34 -2.66
C ASN A 39 4.56 -11.15 -4.06
N GLN A 40 3.59 -10.26 -4.19
CA GLN A 40 2.97 -9.87 -5.45
C GLN A 40 3.36 -8.43 -5.80
N VAL A 41 3.71 -8.16 -7.06
CA VAL A 41 4.04 -6.80 -7.52
C VAL A 41 2.93 -5.81 -7.16
N ALA A 42 1.66 -6.21 -7.31
CA ALA A 42 0.52 -5.39 -6.96
C ALA A 42 0.42 -5.09 -5.45
N ASN A 43 1.17 -5.77 -4.60
CA ASN A 43 1.26 -5.49 -3.17
C ASN A 43 2.49 -4.66 -2.77
N PHE A 44 3.34 -4.28 -3.72
CA PHE A 44 4.55 -3.52 -3.43
C PHE A 44 4.41 -2.05 -3.76
N VAL A 45 5.00 -1.20 -2.92
CA VAL A 45 5.16 0.23 -3.15
C VAL A 45 6.50 0.68 -2.56
N TYR A 46 7.05 1.75 -3.10
CA TYR A 46 8.20 2.40 -2.51
C TYR A 46 7.74 3.48 -1.53
N LEU A 47 8.33 3.48 -0.35
CA LEU A 47 8.01 4.38 0.72
C LEU A 47 9.29 4.87 1.40
N GLN A 48 9.24 6.06 1.97
CA GLN A 48 10.35 6.55 2.80
C GLN A 48 10.55 5.63 4.01
N GLN A 49 11.82 5.34 4.32
CA GLN A 49 12.14 4.38 5.38
C GLN A 49 11.57 4.79 6.74
N GLU A 50 11.61 6.08 7.06
CA GLU A 50 11.08 6.62 8.32
C GLU A 50 9.56 6.40 8.43
N VAL A 51 8.84 6.59 7.34
CA VAL A 51 7.39 6.35 7.28
C VAL A 51 7.09 4.87 7.43
N ASN A 52 7.85 4.01 6.75
CA ASN A 52 7.71 2.55 6.87
C ASN A 52 7.90 2.06 8.33
N ILE A 53 8.91 2.57 9.01
CA ILE A 53 9.16 2.23 10.43
C ILE A 53 7.98 2.64 11.30
N LYS A 54 7.43 3.84 11.09
CA LYS A 54 6.27 4.32 11.85
C LYS A 54 4.99 3.53 11.58
N ILE A 55 4.79 3.09 10.34
CA ILE A 55 3.64 2.24 9.98
C ILE A 55 3.73 0.88 10.68
N GLY A 56 4.94 0.26 10.70
CA GLY A 56 5.14 -1.05 11.30
C GLY A 56 4.23 -2.11 10.67
N ASP A 57 3.53 -2.85 11.51
CA ASP A 57 2.63 -3.94 11.09
C ASP A 57 1.15 -3.52 10.96
N ARG A 58 0.86 -2.21 10.94
CA ARG A 58 -0.51 -1.72 10.81
C ARG A 58 -1.10 -2.05 9.44
N SER A 59 -2.40 -2.34 9.42
CA SER A 59 -3.15 -2.52 8.17
C SER A 59 -3.36 -1.20 7.44
N PRO A 60 -3.69 -1.22 6.12
CA PRO A 60 -4.05 0.00 5.40
C PRO A 60 -5.16 0.81 6.08
N ALA A 61 -6.17 0.15 6.63
CA ALA A 61 -7.24 0.84 7.36
C ALA A 61 -6.70 1.63 8.56
N GLU A 62 -5.75 1.07 9.30
CA GLU A 62 -5.18 1.70 10.49
C GLU A 62 -4.28 2.88 10.14
N TYR A 63 -3.29 2.71 9.27
CA TYR A 63 -2.37 3.80 8.95
C TYR A 63 -3.02 4.88 8.07
N MET A 64 -3.96 4.53 7.18
CA MET A 64 -4.68 5.51 6.37
C MET A 64 -5.65 6.35 7.20
N ALA A 65 -6.27 5.79 8.24
CA ALA A 65 -7.06 6.57 9.19
C ALA A 65 -6.20 7.68 9.81
N ARG A 66 -4.96 7.39 10.19
CA ARG A 66 -4.03 8.38 10.74
C ARG A 66 -3.57 9.39 9.68
N VAL A 67 -3.32 8.96 8.45
CA VAL A 67 -2.97 9.86 7.34
C VAL A 67 -4.11 10.82 7.02
N LEU A 68 -5.35 10.34 6.99
CA LEU A 68 -6.52 11.18 6.79
C LEU A 68 -6.70 12.19 7.93
N GLN A 69 -6.45 11.77 9.17
CA GLN A 69 -6.46 12.66 10.32
C GLN A 69 -5.41 13.77 10.19
N GLN A 70 -4.19 13.46 9.78
CA GLN A 70 -3.15 14.48 9.58
C GLN A 70 -3.50 15.46 8.44
N CYS A 71 -4.21 15.01 7.40
CA CYS A 71 -4.71 15.90 6.34
C CYS A 71 -5.80 16.86 6.85
N SER A 72 -6.56 16.46 7.85
CA SER A 72 -7.58 17.27 8.49
C SER A 72 -6.99 18.25 9.52
N GLU A 73 -6.01 17.81 10.32
CA GLU A 73 -5.41 18.59 11.41
C GLU A 73 -4.20 19.43 10.96
N GLY A 74 -3.55 19.08 9.84
CA GLY A 74 -2.37 19.77 9.33
C GLY A 74 -1.06 19.41 10.01
N GLU A 75 -1.05 18.42 10.91
CA GLU A 75 0.13 17.95 11.62
C GLU A 75 0.71 16.70 10.98
N ALA A 76 1.95 16.76 10.46
CA ALA A 76 2.63 15.64 9.85
C ALA A 76 3.05 14.59 10.89
N PHE A 77 2.69 13.33 10.64
CA PHE A 77 3.12 12.17 11.42
C PHE A 77 3.66 11.06 10.51
N PHE A 78 2.87 10.65 9.51
CA PHE A 78 3.32 9.73 8.46
C PHE A 78 3.73 10.52 7.21
N GLY A 79 5.02 10.88 7.10
CA GLY A 79 5.52 11.68 6.00
C GLY A 79 5.05 13.13 6.04
N ALA A 80 5.19 13.82 4.91
CA ALA A 80 4.98 15.26 4.80
C ALA A 80 3.62 15.66 4.20
N ILE A 81 2.77 14.70 3.83
CA ILE A 81 1.47 14.97 3.19
C ILE A 81 0.46 15.38 4.25
N THR A 82 0.08 16.65 4.22
CA THR A 82 -0.90 17.24 5.15
C THR A 82 -2.12 17.84 4.46
N LYS A 83 -2.24 17.65 3.14
CA LYS A 83 -3.38 18.10 2.34
C LYS A 83 -4.02 16.93 1.62
N LEU A 84 -5.35 16.89 1.59
CA LEU A 84 -6.10 15.81 0.95
C LEU A 84 -5.81 15.70 -0.56
N ASP A 85 -5.68 16.84 -1.25
CA ASP A 85 -5.37 16.85 -2.69
C ASP A 85 -3.99 16.22 -2.97
N ASP A 86 -3.00 16.51 -2.14
CA ASP A 86 -1.66 15.91 -2.25
C ASP A 86 -1.70 14.40 -1.97
N LEU A 87 -2.52 13.97 -1.02
CA LEU A 87 -2.71 12.56 -0.73
C LEU A 87 -3.33 11.83 -1.93
N GLN A 88 -4.38 12.38 -2.53
CA GLN A 88 -5.01 11.80 -3.70
C GLN A 88 -4.05 11.70 -4.89
N ALA A 89 -3.28 12.76 -5.15
CA ALA A 89 -2.25 12.77 -6.18
C ALA A 89 -1.18 11.69 -5.93
N ASN A 90 -0.77 11.50 -4.69
CA ASN A 90 0.20 10.47 -4.30
C ASN A 90 -0.36 9.05 -4.52
N LEU A 91 -1.62 8.82 -4.13
CA LEU A 91 -2.27 7.53 -4.36
C LEU A 91 -2.36 7.21 -5.85
N ASP A 92 -2.77 8.16 -6.67
CA ASP A 92 -2.84 7.99 -8.13
C ASP A 92 -1.47 7.72 -8.75
N LEU A 93 -0.45 8.46 -8.33
CA LEU A 93 0.92 8.28 -8.82
C LEU A 93 1.44 6.85 -8.54
N ASN A 94 1.09 6.30 -7.41
CA ASN A 94 1.48 4.96 -6.98
C ASN A 94 0.48 3.86 -7.40
N CYS A 95 -0.51 4.18 -8.23
CA CYS A 95 -1.55 3.26 -8.68
C CYS A 95 -2.33 2.61 -7.53
N LEU A 96 -2.53 3.35 -6.44
CA LEU A 96 -3.28 2.87 -5.29
C LEU A 96 -4.76 3.28 -5.40
N PRO A 97 -5.69 2.39 -4.98
CA PRO A 97 -7.11 2.75 -4.92
C PRO A 97 -7.36 3.95 -4.01
N ALA A 98 -8.31 4.81 -4.38
CA ALA A 98 -8.68 5.97 -3.56
C ALA A 98 -9.27 5.57 -2.19
N ASP A 99 -9.88 4.39 -2.12
CA ASP A 99 -10.47 3.78 -0.92
C ASP A 99 -9.56 2.76 -0.25
N ILE A 100 -8.24 2.98 -0.31
CA ILE A 100 -7.23 2.04 0.23
C ILE A 100 -7.47 1.69 1.71
N GLU A 101 -8.06 2.60 2.48
CA GLU A 101 -8.41 2.37 3.88
C GLU A 101 -9.48 1.28 4.08
N ALA A 102 -10.23 0.94 3.04
CA ALA A 102 -11.23 -0.13 3.09
C ALA A 102 -10.63 -1.53 2.98
N TYR A 103 -9.36 -1.65 2.62
CA TYR A 103 -8.73 -2.95 2.38
C TYR A 103 -8.09 -3.53 3.63
N GLN A 104 -8.42 -4.79 3.88
CA GLN A 104 -7.96 -5.62 4.99
C GLN A 104 -7.39 -6.94 4.43
N PRO A 105 -6.71 -7.76 5.24
CA PRO A 105 -6.25 -9.08 4.78
C PRO A 105 -7.37 -9.96 4.21
N GLU A 106 -8.60 -9.82 4.70
CA GLU A 106 -9.77 -10.60 4.27
C GLU A 106 -10.13 -10.35 2.80
N ASN A 107 -9.92 -9.14 2.29
CA ASN A 107 -10.20 -8.77 0.89
C ASN A 107 -8.93 -8.49 0.08
N TYR A 108 -7.83 -9.14 0.44
CA TYR A 108 -6.53 -8.97 -0.19
C TYR A 108 -6.54 -9.20 -1.71
N GLU A 109 -7.23 -10.25 -2.18
CA GLU A 109 -7.33 -10.55 -3.61
C GLU A 109 -8.08 -9.44 -4.37
N VAL A 110 -9.10 -8.85 -3.77
CA VAL A 110 -9.83 -7.71 -4.35
C VAL A 110 -8.91 -6.49 -4.47
N PHE A 111 -8.09 -6.25 -3.45
CA PHE A 111 -7.07 -5.19 -3.48
C PHE A 111 -6.06 -5.40 -4.61
N LEU A 112 -5.52 -6.61 -4.75
CA LEU A 112 -4.55 -6.93 -5.81
C LEU A 112 -5.15 -6.66 -7.20
N GLU A 113 -6.39 -7.07 -7.42
CA GLU A 113 -7.08 -6.88 -8.71
C GLU A 113 -7.33 -5.39 -8.99
N ALA A 114 -7.82 -4.65 -8.02
CA ALA A 114 -8.02 -3.20 -8.15
C ALA A 114 -6.73 -2.48 -8.51
N ARG A 115 -5.63 -2.85 -7.89
CA ARG A 115 -4.32 -2.25 -8.18
C ARG A 115 -3.79 -2.66 -9.56
N ARG A 116 -3.95 -3.92 -9.95
CA ARG A 116 -3.56 -4.40 -11.30
C ARG A 116 -4.27 -3.62 -12.39
N VAL A 117 -5.56 -3.36 -12.23
CA VAL A 117 -6.33 -2.53 -13.17
C VAL A 117 -5.73 -1.14 -13.31
N LYS A 118 -5.44 -0.47 -12.21
CA LYS A 118 -4.81 0.87 -12.22
C LYS A 118 -3.42 0.86 -12.86
N MET A 119 -2.59 -0.13 -12.55
CA MET A 119 -1.26 -0.27 -13.14
C MET A 119 -1.35 -0.49 -14.65
N THR A 120 -2.28 -1.33 -15.11
CA THR A 120 -2.53 -1.59 -16.53
C THR A 120 -2.96 -0.33 -17.27
N GLN A 121 -3.87 0.45 -16.68
CA GLN A 121 -4.31 1.73 -17.26
C GLN A 121 -3.14 2.71 -17.41
N LYS A 122 -2.29 2.80 -16.41
CA LYS A 122 -1.11 3.67 -16.44
C LYS A 122 -0.12 3.26 -17.53
N ILE A 123 0.13 1.97 -17.68
CA ILE A 123 0.99 1.41 -18.73
C ILE A 123 0.40 1.73 -20.12
N LYS A 124 -0.89 1.53 -20.32
CA LYS A 124 -1.59 1.87 -21.57
C LYS A 124 -1.45 3.34 -21.92
N GLN A 125 -1.65 4.23 -20.94
CA GLN A 125 -1.49 5.67 -21.14
C GLN A 125 -0.07 6.05 -21.55
N TYR A 126 0.92 5.42 -20.94
CA TYR A 126 2.32 5.61 -21.29
C TYR A 126 2.59 5.24 -22.74
N TYR A 127 2.19 4.05 -23.17
CA TYR A 127 2.38 3.61 -24.56
C TYR A 127 1.60 4.44 -25.58
N ALA A 128 0.43 4.91 -25.24
CA ALA A 128 -0.36 5.79 -26.13
C ALA A 128 0.27 7.17 -26.32
N ALA A 129 1.11 7.62 -25.38
CA ALA A 129 1.82 8.91 -25.44
C ALA A 129 3.17 8.86 -26.17
N LEU A 130 3.64 7.66 -26.54
CA LEU A 130 4.90 7.50 -27.28
C LEU A 130 4.70 7.85 -28.82
#